data_a7f10ba5060115a5de211d33688b9dce
#
_entry.id   a7f10ba5060115a5de211d33688b9dce
#
_cell.length_a   1.000
_cell.length_b   1.000
_cell.length_c   1.000
_cell.angle_alpha   90.00
_cell.angle_beta   90.00
_cell.angle_gamma   90.00
#
_symmetry.space_group_name_H-M   'P 1'
#
loop_
_entity.id
_entity.type
_entity.pdbx_description
1 polymer ?
#
loop_
_entity_poly.entity_id
_entity_poly.type
_entity_poly.pdbx_seq_one_letter_code
_entity_poly.pdbx_strand_id
1 'polypeptide(L)'
;GVPQVTNPGKQTNIKVLCPPGTEHKDIYDFENVHSLQDYISYDSGDTFKPAFVYPASMDSKRMKVRYAEEGGVDKDGVIELRRGVKDLDLGNSNYAQVRILVDGTHYMKGMAIYNDDLPKGVDVIFNTNKSKGTPMLGDKNNTVLKLIKNDPENPFGSLIKEHGGQSYYIDKDGKEKLSLINKRAEEGDWGSWSDHLSSQFLSKQPLPLIKKQLNMSAADKQAEFDEICALTNPTVKKAMLKSFADDCDAAAVHLKAAALPRQKYQVILPIPSMKDTEVYAPNYKDGEQVALVRYPHGGRFEIPILTVNNRQKDAVKVIGKNPIDAVGINGKVAAQLSGADFDGDTVMVIPTGKNVKIAAEPPLKGLEGFDPKLKYGGKPEGTFKVMKNTQTEMGKVSNLITDMTLKGANQEEIAKAVRHSMVVIDAEKHKLDYKQSEIDNDIAALKKKWQGSYDKDGRYHEGAATLISRSSSETQVLKR
;
A
#
# COMPACT_ATOMS: atom_id res chain seq x y z
N GLY A 1 -1.76 36.77 14.90
CA GLY A 1 -1.00 35.60 14.44
C GLY A 1 0.30 36.02 13.78
N VAL A 2 1.36 35.28 14.00
CA VAL A 2 2.66 35.51 13.33
C VAL A 2 2.60 34.77 11.99
N PRO A 3 2.78 35.44 10.86
CA PRO A 3 2.81 34.77 9.57
C PRO A 3 4.11 33.96 9.48
N GLN A 4 3.99 32.68 9.23
CA GLN A 4 5.13 31.80 8.97
C GLN A 4 5.14 31.46 7.47
N VAL A 5 6.18 31.90 6.78
CA VAL A 5 6.40 31.56 5.37
C VAL A 5 7.17 30.26 5.32
N THR A 6 6.48 29.14 5.24
CA THR A 6 7.09 27.81 5.10
C THR A 6 7.31 27.41 3.64
N ASN A 7 6.68 28.13 2.71
CA ASN A 7 6.82 27.89 1.27
C ASN A 7 6.61 29.23 0.55
N PRO A 8 7.51 29.66 -0.34
CA PRO A 8 7.30 30.88 -1.13
C PRO A 8 6.00 30.74 -1.93
N GLY A 9 5.00 31.57 -1.59
CA GLY A 9 3.67 31.53 -2.21
C GLY A 9 2.53 30.96 -1.35
N LYS A 10 2.80 30.32 -0.21
CA LYS A 10 1.79 29.95 0.78
C LYS A 10 2.08 30.63 2.11
N GLN A 11 1.23 31.58 2.47
CA GLN A 11 1.21 32.15 3.82
C GLN A 11 0.44 31.20 4.74
N THR A 12 1.10 30.67 5.75
CA THR A 12 0.46 29.92 6.83
C THR A 12 0.26 30.87 8.01
N ASN A 13 -1.00 31.13 8.35
CA ASN A 13 -1.33 31.90 9.54
C ASN A 13 -1.40 30.95 10.74
N ILE A 14 -0.64 31.24 11.77
CA ILE A 14 -0.81 30.58 13.06
C ILE A 14 -1.98 31.25 13.78
N LYS A 15 -2.99 30.46 14.10
CA LYS A 15 -4.11 30.88 14.97
C LYS A 15 -3.83 30.35 16.38
N VAL A 16 -3.81 31.24 17.35
CA VAL A 16 -3.73 30.88 18.75
C VAL A 16 -5.15 30.96 19.31
N LEU A 17 -5.67 29.82 19.73
CA LEU A 17 -6.94 29.75 20.46
C LEU A 17 -6.64 29.89 21.94
N CYS A 18 -7.27 30.84 22.59
CA CYS A 18 -7.07 31.13 24.00
C CYS A 18 -8.35 30.86 24.76
N PRO A 19 -8.29 30.22 25.94
CA PRO A 19 -9.41 30.13 26.84
C PRO A 19 -9.93 31.52 27.21
N PRO A 20 -11.22 31.67 27.55
CA PRO A 20 -11.75 32.95 28.04
C PRO A 20 -10.94 33.46 29.22
N GLY A 21 -10.56 34.75 29.21
CA GLY A 21 -9.75 35.38 30.23
C GLY A 21 -8.23 35.30 30.04
N THR A 22 -7.74 34.67 28.95
CA THR A 22 -6.30 34.68 28.62
C THR A 22 -5.85 36.11 28.28
N GLU A 23 -4.83 36.60 28.95
CA GLU A 23 -4.19 37.88 28.66
C GLU A 23 -3.02 37.73 27.67
N HIS A 24 -2.66 38.83 27.03
CA HIS A 24 -1.57 38.86 26.04
C HIS A 24 -0.23 38.33 26.59
N LYS A 25 0.05 38.61 27.88
CA LYS A 25 1.24 38.11 28.59
C LYS A 25 1.33 36.58 28.68
N ASP A 26 0.16 35.92 28.80
CA ASP A 26 0.08 34.45 28.94
C ASP A 26 0.48 33.74 27.64
N ILE A 27 0.36 34.42 26.49
CA ILE A 27 0.72 33.90 25.16
C ILE A 27 2.27 33.89 24.95
N TYR A 28 2.99 34.72 25.69
CA TYR A 28 4.46 34.81 25.62
C TYR A 28 5.17 33.85 26.59
N ASP A 29 4.42 33.19 27.45
CA ASP A 29 4.94 32.12 28.29
C ASP A 29 4.81 30.80 27.54
N PHE A 30 5.94 30.32 26.98
CA PHE A 30 5.97 29.10 26.17
C PHE A 30 5.58 27.83 26.96
N GLU A 31 5.64 27.83 28.28
CA GLU A 31 5.18 26.72 29.09
C GLU A 31 3.65 26.60 29.10
N ASN A 32 2.94 27.68 28.80
CA ASN A 32 1.48 27.73 28.71
C ASN A 32 0.94 27.59 27.28
N VAL A 33 1.82 27.52 26.27
CA VAL A 33 1.42 27.42 24.86
C VAL A 33 1.64 26.00 24.35
N HIS A 34 0.54 25.30 24.05
CA HIS A 34 0.56 23.98 23.45
C HIS A 34 0.19 24.05 21.98
N SER A 35 0.83 23.22 21.15
CA SER A 35 0.43 23.06 19.75
C SER A 35 -0.96 22.42 19.67
N LEU A 36 -1.86 23.02 18.88
CA LEU A 36 -3.18 22.38 18.64
C LEU A 36 -3.09 21.07 17.87
N GLN A 37 -1.95 20.78 17.25
CA GLN A 37 -1.69 19.47 16.66
C GLN A 37 -1.64 18.36 17.72
N ASP A 38 -1.33 18.71 18.96
CA ASP A 38 -1.24 17.79 20.10
C ASP A 38 -2.57 17.60 20.81
N TYR A 39 -3.62 18.30 20.39
CA TYR A 39 -4.93 18.28 21.04
C TYR A 39 -6.07 18.15 20.03
N ILE A 40 -7.10 17.42 20.42
CA ILE A 40 -8.33 17.20 19.63
C ILE A 40 -9.53 17.63 20.45
N SER A 41 -10.48 18.31 19.82
CA SER A 41 -11.79 18.59 20.38
C SER A 41 -12.85 17.74 19.68
N TYR A 42 -13.75 17.14 20.47
CA TYR A 42 -14.87 16.35 19.97
C TYR A 42 -16.22 17.06 20.15
N ASP A 43 -16.22 18.23 20.77
CA ASP A 43 -17.38 19.03 21.14
C ASP A 43 -17.31 20.45 20.57
N SER A 44 -16.86 20.59 19.33
CA SER A 44 -16.75 21.84 18.58
C SER A 44 -15.85 22.91 19.21
N GLY A 45 -14.93 22.51 20.05
CA GLY A 45 -13.95 23.40 20.68
C GLY A 45 -14.25 23.78 22.12
N ASP A 46 -15.27 23.17 22.75
CA ASP A 46 -15.59 23.42 24.15
C ASP A 46 -14.57 22.72 25.09
N THR A 47 -14.08 21.54 24.72
CA THR A 47 -13.03 20.85 25.44
C THR A 47 -11.94 20.33 24.51
N PHE A 48 -10.70 20.22 25.02
CA PHE A 48 -9.56 19.69 24.29
C PHE A 48 -8.94 18.52 25.05
N LYS A 49 -8.69 17.42 24.35
CA LYS A 49 -7.95 16.26 24.87
C LYS A 49 -6.65 16.12 24.08
N PRO A 50 -5.58 15.57 24.67
CA PRO A 50 -4.36 15.25 23.91
C PRO A 50 -4.70 14.45 22.66
N ALA A 51 -4.16 14.87 21.52
CA ALA A 51 -4.34 14.17 20.22
C ALA A 51 -3.70 12.79 20.27
N PHE A 52 -2.65 12.66 21.06
CA PHE A 52 -1.96 11.42 21.31
C PHE A 52 -2.20 10.98 22.77
N VAL A 53 -2.88 9.86 22.89
CA VAL A 53 -2.98 9.11 24.16
C VAL A 53 -2.39 7.74 23.89
N TYR A 54 -1.55 7.25 24.80
CA TYR A 54 -0.99 5.90 24.68
C TYR A 54 -2.13 4.89 24.53
N PRO A 55 -2.11 4.01 23.53
CA PRO A 55 -3.24 3.13 23.25
C PRO A 55 -3.58 2.23 24.44
N ALA A 56 -4.87 2.01 24.66
CA ALA A 56 -5.31 0.99 25.61
C ALA A 56 -4.89 -0.40 25.13
N SER A 57 -4.49 -1.26 26.06
CA SER A 57 -4.00 -2.60 25.78
C SER A 57 -5.05 -3.66 26.05
N MET A 58 -5.21 -4.59 25.12
CA MET A 58 -6.06 -5.77 25.26
C MET A 58 -5.29 -6.90 25.97
N ASP A 59 -5.96 -7.64 26.84
CA ASP A 59 -5.44 -8.90 27.39
C ASP A 59 -5.45 -9.99 26.29
N SER A 60 -4.31 -10.62 26.08
CA SER A 60 -4.14 -11.70 25.09
C SER A 60 -5.06 -12.91 25.31
N LYS A 61 -5.58 -13.10 26.50
CA LYS A 61 -6.57 -14.15 26.81
C LYS A 61 -7.91 -13.96 26.07
N ARG A 62 -8.20 -12.73 25.59
CA ARG A 62 -9.41 -12.40 24.85
C ARG A 62 -9.30 -12.76 23.35
N MET A 63 -8.12 -13.16 22.88
CA MET A 63 -7.89 -13.41 21.47
C MET A 63 -7.40 -14.83 21.20
N LYS A 64 -7.61 -15.25 19.95
CA LYS A 64 -7.00 -16.44 19.36
C LYS A 64 -6.33 -16.09 18.03
N VAL A 65 -5.30 -16.85 17.69
CA VAL A 65 -4.70 -16.82 16.36
C VAL A 65 -5.28 -17.98 15.55
N ARG A 66 -5.71 -17.68 14.32
CA ARG A 66 -6.01 -18.71 13.32
C ARG A 66 -4.81 -18.82 12.39
N TYR A 67 -4.09 -19.92 12.51
CA TYR A 67 -2.88 -20.21 11.75
C TYR A 67 -3.19 -20.67 10.32
N ALA A 68 -2.14 -20.77 9.50
CA ALA A 68 -2.26 -21.22 8.11
C ALA A 68 -3.01 -22.53 7.96
N GLU A 69 -2.66 -23.53 8.76
CA GLU A 69 -3.25 -24.86 8.76
C GLU A 69 -4.71 -24.90 9.23
N GLU A 70 -5.16 -23.82 9.89
CA GLU A 70 -6.52 -23.64 10.39
C GLU A 70 -7.36 -22.74 9.46
N GLY A 71 -6.86 -22.45 8.26
CA GLY A 71 -7.53 -21.59 7.28
C GLY A 71 -7.21 -20.09 7.41
N GLY A 72 -6.20 -19.72 8.20
CA GLY A 72 -5.77 -18.34 8.36
C GLY A 72 -5.25 -17.71 7.06
N VAL A 73 -4.74 -18.52 6.13
CA VAL A 73 -4.26 -18.08 4.81
C VAL A 73 -5.36 -17.36 4.00
N ASP A 74 -6.59 -17.87 4.06
CA ASP A 74 -7.70 -17.31 3.27
C ASP A 74 -8.14 -15.92 3.74
N LYS A 75 -7.68 -15.51 4.92
CA LYS A 75 -7.99 -14.25 5.57
C LYS A 75 -6.76 -13.58 6.17
N ASP A 76 -5.58 -13.84 5.61
CA ASP A 76 -4.31 -13.34 6.17
C ASP A 76 -4.34 -11.82 6.40
N GLY A 77 -4.04 -11.40 7.63
CA GLY A 77 -4.07 -10.01 8.05
C GLY A 77 -5.43 -9.49 8.54
N VAL A 78 -6.47 -10.33 8.57
CA VAL A 78 -7.79 -9.93 9.07
C VAL A 78 -7.89 -10.11 10.58
N ILE A 79 -8.49 -9.12 11.23
CA ILE A 79 -8.85 -9.11 12.65
C ILE A 79 -10.38 -9.28 12.75
N GLU A 80 -10.84 -10.46 13.15
CA GLU A 80 -12.26 -10.72 13.34
C GLU A 80 -12.68 -10.33 14.76
N LEU A 81 -13.64 -9.43 14.88
CA LEU A 81 -14.10 -8.85 16.13
C LEU A 81 -15.49 -9.39 16.53
N ARG A 82 -15.69 -9.66 17.81
CA ARG A 82 -17.01 -9.94 18.35
C ARG A 82 -17.86 -8.68 18.33
N ARG A 83 -19.02 -8.74 17.69
CA ARG A 83 -19.98 -7.64 17.68
C ARG A 83 -20.56 -7.37 19.07
N GLY A 84 -20.76 -6.09 19.40
CA GLY A 84 -21.35 -5.66 20.66
C GLY A 84 -20.39 -5.55 21.84
N VAL A 85 -19.10 -5.80 21.64
CA VAL A 85 -18.06 -5.56 22.64
C VAL A 85 -17.66 -4.08 22.57
N LYS A 86 -17.94 -3.32 23.63
CA LYS A 86 -17.85 -1.85 23.63
C LYS A 86 -16.45 -1.30 23.31
N ASP A 87 -15.40 -1.94 23.82
CA ASP A 87 -14.01 -1.51 23.60
C ASP A 87 -13.44 -1.96 22.27
N LEU A 88 -14.19 -2.75 21.48
CA LEU A 88 -13.85 -3.23 20.14
C LEU A 88 -14.84 -2.76 19.07
N ASP A 89 -15.57 -1.70 19.33
CA ASP A 89 -16.59 -1.17 18.42
C ASP A 89 -15.94 -0.33 17.30
N LEU A 90 -16.31 -0.64 16.05
CA LEU A 90 -15.88 0.11 14.87
C LEU A 90 -16.78 1.33 14.56
N GLY A 91 -17.77 1.59 15.42
CA GLY A 91 -18.78 2.63 15.21
C GLY A 91 -19.74 2.25 14.08
N ASN A 92 -20.01 3.19 13.18
CA ASN A 92 -20.91 2.98 12.05
C ASN A 92 -20.31 2.17 10.88
N SER A 93 -19.06 1.74 11.02
CA SER A 93 -18.36 1.01 9.95
C SER A 93 -18.42 -0.50 10.19
N ASN A 94 -18.58 -1.29 9.12
CA ASN A 94 -18.48 -2.74 9.20
C ASN A 94 -17.01 -3.24 9.14
N TYR A 95 -16.10 -2.40 8.70
CA TYR A 95 -14.66 -2.70 8.56
C TYR A 95 -13.82 -1.43 8.79
N ALA A 96 -12.59 -1.62 9.27
CA ALA A 96 -11.61 -0.55 9.38
C ALA A 96 -10.19 -1.11 9.42
N GLN A 97 -9.21 -0.36 8.89
CA GLN A 97 -7.80 -0.67 9.13
C GLN A 97 -7.41 -0.22 10.54
N VAL A 98 -6.93 -1.13 11.35
CA VAL A 98 -6.67 -0.87 12.77
C VAL A 98 -5.34 -1.43 13.25
N ARG A 99 -4.90 -0.90 14.39
CA ARG A 99 -3.88 -1.48 15.25
C ARG A 99 -4.50 -1.71 16.63
N ILE A 100 -4.26 -2.86 17.23
CA ILE A 100 -4.72 -3.19 18.58
C ILE A 100 -3.52 -3.61 19.41
N LEU A 101 -3.24 -2.86 20.49
CA LEU A 101 -2.19 -3.18 21.44
C LEU A 101 -2.59 -4.40 22.26
N VAL A 102 -1.65 -5.32 22.50
CA VAL A 102 -1.87 -6.55 23.25
C VAL A 102 -0.80 -6.69 24.32
N ASP A 103 -1.22 -6.95 25.56
CA ASP A 103 -0.38 -7.12 26.75
C ASP A 103 0.67 -6.00 26.94
N GLY A 104 0.41 -4.80 26.40
CA GLY A 104 1.28 -3.64 26.50
C GLY A 104 2.59 -3.73 25.72
N THR A 105 2.87 -4.83 25.05
CA THR A 105 4.18 -5.11 24.42
C THR A 105 4.12 -5.42 22.94
N HIS A 106 2.98 -5.90 22.45
CA HIS A 106 2.78 -6.32 21.08
C HIS A 106 1.56 -5.65 20.47
N TYR A 107 1.44 -5.70 19.17
CA TYR A 107 0.23 -5.25 18.48
C TYR A 107 -0.12 -6.14 17.29
N MET A 108 -1.40 -6.24 17.01
CA MET A 108 -1.90 -6.76 15.74
C MET A 108 -2.19 -5.61 14.79
N LYS A 109 -1.90 -5.84 13.52
CA LYS A 109 -2.15 -4.93 12.42
C LYS A 109 -3.06 -5.63 11.42
N GLY A 110 -4.11 -4.98 10.94
CA GLY A 110 -4.91 -5.56 9.89
C GLY A 110 -6.23 -4.84 9.64
N MET A 111 -7.03 -5.45 8.77
CA MET A 111 -8.42 -5.05 8.56
C MET A 111 -9.31 -5.71 9.60
N ALA A 112 -9.93 -4.90 10.44
CA ALA A 112 -10.95 -5.37 11.38
C ALA A 112 -12.28 -5.53 10.66
N ILE A 113 -12.94 -6.66 10.90
CA ILE A 113 -14.31 -6.98 10.47
C ILE A 113 -15.06 -7.63 11.62
N TYR A 114 -16.39 -7.59 11.60
CA TYR A 114 -17.17 -8.33 12.58
C TYR A 114 -17.37 -9.79 12.17
N ASN A 115 -17.33 -10.68 13.16
CA ASN A 115 -17.70 -12.08 13.06
C ASN A 115 -18.60 -12.47 14.23
N ASP A 116 -19.83 -12.89 13.94
CA ASP A 116 -20.81 -13.27 14.95
C ASP A 116 -20.62 -14.72 15.47
N ASP A 117 -19.75 -15.51 14.80
CA ASP A 117 -19.52 -16.93 15.10
C ASP A 117 -18.20 -17.18 15.88
N LEU A 118 -17.73 -16.21 16.65
CA LEU A 118 -16.55 -16.40 17.49
C LEU A 118 -16.82 -17.36 18.66
N PRO A 119 -15.84 -18.20 19.05
CA PRO A 119 -15.97 -19.09 20.22
C PRO A 119 -16.28 -18.31 21.49
N LYS A 120 -16.99 -18.95 22.43
CA LYS A 120 -17.28 -18.34 23.74
C LYS A 120 -15.99 -17.93 24.45
N GLY A 121 -15.96 -16.71 24.98
CA GLY A 121 -14.80 -16.15 25.68
C GLY A 121 -13.70 -15.60 24.78
N VAL A 122 -13.87 -15.65 23.44
CA VAL A 122 -12.96 -15.07 22.46
C VAL A 122 -13.61 -13.84 21.83
N ASP A 123 -12.99 -12.70 21.99
CA ASP A 123 -13.49 -11.44 21.43
C ASP A 123 -12.83 -11.09 20.10
N VAL A 124 -11.63 -11.65 19.86
CA VAL A 124 -10.81 -11.37 18.67
C VAL A 124 -10.22 -12.66 18.12
N ILE A 125 -10.29 -12.84 16.79
CA ILE A 125 -9.46 -13.82 16.06
C ILE A 125 -8.57 -13.06 15.09
N PHE A 126 -7.26 -13.27 15.21
CA PHE A 126 -6.28 -12.77 14.26
C PHE A 126 -5.89 -13.87 13.28
N ASN A 127 -6.06 -13.61 11.98
CA ASN A 127 -5.74 -14.56 10.92
C ASN A 127 -4.33 -14.32 10.40
N THR A 128 -3.57 -15.41 10.19
CA THR A 128 -2.19 -15.32 9.70
C THR A 128 -1.86 -16.47 8.75
N ASN A 129 -0.94 -16.20 7.83
CA ASN A 129 -0.34 -17.22 6.96
C ASN A 129 0.80 -17.99 7.65
N LYS A 130 1.13 -17.66 8.89
CA LYS A 130 2.18 -18.36 9.66
C LYS A 130 1.71 -19.73 10.11
N SER A 131 2.66 -20.68 10.18
CA SER A 131 2.39 -22.05 10.61
C SER A 131 2.09 -22.14 12.09
N LYS A 132 1.27 -23.12 12.45
CA LYS A 132 0.97 -23.49 13.84
C LYS A 132 2.27 -23.83 14.57
N GLY A 133 2.47 -23.23 15.72
CA GLY A 133 3.74 -23.32 16.45
C GLY A 133 4.57 -22.03 16.39
N THR A 134 4.26 -21.10 15.48
CA THR A 134 4.79 -19.74 15.58
C THR A 134 4.23 -19.08 16.85
N PRO A 135 5.07 -18.58 17.76
CA PRO A 135 4.61 -17.95 18.99
C PRO A 135 3.73 -16.74 18.68
N MET A 136 2.64 -16.57 19.42
CA MET A 136 1.81 -15.38 19.29
C MET A 136 2.59 -14.13 19.74
N LEU A 137 3.26 -14.21 20.88
CA LEU A 137 4.07 -13.15 21.50
C LEU A 137 5.51 -13.67 21.66
N GLY A 138 6.49 -12.77 21.63
CA GLY A 138 7.90 -13.12 21.88
C GLY A 138 8.85 -11.97 21.57
N ASP A 139 10.08 -12.11 22.01
CA ASP A 139 11.10 -11.03 22.00
C ASP A 139 11.78 -10.83 20.64
N LYS A 140 11.44 -11.60 19.62
CA LYS A 140 12.10 -11.58 18.31
C LYS A 140 11.09 -11.50 17.16
N ASN A 141 11.58 -11.10 15.99
CA ASN A 141 10.80 -10.86 14.76
C ASN A 141 10.05 -12.09 14.18
N ASN A 142 10.10 -13.27 14.80
CA ASN A 142 9.42 -14.47 14.34
C ASN A 142 8.20 -14.81 15.21
N THR A 143 7.36 -13.83 15.45
CA THR A 143 6.11 -13.98 16.19
C THR A 143 4.93 -13.61 15.30
N VAL A 144 3.72 -14.02 15.69
CA VAL A 144 2.49 -13.67 14.98
C VAL A 144 2.21 -12.18 15.12
N LEU A 145 2.21 -11.67 16.34
CA LEU A 145 2.05 -10.25 16.63
C LEU A 145 3.40 -9.52 16.51
N LYS A 146 3.34 -8.23 16.25
CA LYS A 146 4.51 -7.36 16.14
C LYS A 146 4.82 -6.73 17.48
N LEU A 147 6.11 -6.64 17.82
CA LEU A 147 6.55 -5.83 18.97
C LEU A 147 6.27 -4.35 18.72
N ILE A 148 5.84 -3.65 19.77
CA ILE A 148 5.75 -2.18 19.73
C ILE A 148 7.15 -1.58 19.57
N LYS A 149 7.19 -0.40 18.97
CA LYS A 149 8.43 0.37 18.90
C LYS A 149 8.68 1.11 20.21
N ASN A 150 9.94 1.33 20.54
CA ASN A 150 10.33 2.18 21.66
C ASN A 150 10.22 3.66 21.29
N ASP A 151 9.01 4.05 20.91
CA ASP A 151 8.62 5.39 20.53
C ASP A 151 7.22 5.63 21.11
N PRO A 152 7.07 6.36 22.23
CA PRO A 152 5.78 6.59 22.86
C PRO A 152 4.77 7.30 21.96
N GLU A 153 5.24 8.12 21.03
CA GLU A 153 4.37 8.84 20.09
C GLU A 153 3.95 7.96 18.90
N ASN A 154 4.76 6.95 18.55
CA ASN A 154 4.49 6.03 17.44
C ASN A 154 4.69 4.56 17.81
N PRO A 155 4.02 4.04 18.84
CA PRO A 155 4.28 2.69 19.36
C PRO A 155 4.05 1.60 18.30
N PHE A 156 3.17 1.86 17.33
CA PHE A 156 2.87 0.95 16.22
C PHE A 156 3.70 1.23 14.95
N GLY A 157 4.60 2.21 14.99
CA GLY A 157 5.41 2.61 13.84
C GLY A 157 4.65 3.30 12.72
N SER A 158 3.44 3.77 12.98
CA SER A 158 2.66 4.64 12.10
C SER A 158 1.78 5.56 12.96
N LEU A 159 1.44 6.72 12.43
CA LEU A 159 0.62 7.70 13.13
C LEU A 159 -0.80 7.19 13.36
N ILE A 160 -1.39 7.57 14.49
CA ILE A 160 -2.83 7.42 14.72
C ILE A 160 -3.55 8.44 13.85
N LYS A 161 -4.65 8.03 13.23
CA LYS A 161 -5.46 8.89 12.37
C LYS A 161 -6.00 10.07 13.18
N GLU A 162 -5.77 11.30 12.69
CA GLU A 162 -6.45 12.47 13.21
C GLU A 162 -7.97 12.28 13.15
N HIS A 163 -8.69 12.83 14.10
CA HIS A 163 -10.17 12.78 14.19
C HIS A 163 -10.75 11.35 14.08
N GLY A 164 -10.90 10.69 15.22
CA GLY A 164 -11.53 9.37 15.34
C GLY A 164 -10.58 8.19 15.11
N GLY A 165 -9.27 8.43 15.15
CA GLY A 165 -8.27 7.35 15.16
C GLY A 165 -8.33 6.51 16.41
N GLN A 166 -8.53 7.15 17.56
CA GLN A 166 -8.91 6.54 18.83
C GLN A 166 -10.31 7.00 19.20
N SER A 167 -11.11 6.11 19.77
CA SER A 167 -12.43 6.43 20.28
C SER A 167 -12.52 6.14 21.77
N TYR A 168 -13.45 6.82 22.42
CA TYR A 168 -13.78 6.60 23.82
C TYR A 168 -15.15 5.93 23.91
N TYR A 169 -15.35 5.15 24.96
CA TYR A 169 -16.63 4.53 25.26
C TYR A 169 -16.94 4.67 26.75
N ILE A 170 -18.21 4.62 27.10
CA ILE A 170 -18.66 4.60 28.51
C ILE A 170 -18.78 3.15 28.94
N ASP A 171 -18.03 2.77 29.99
CA ASP A 171 -18.09 1.44 30.55
C ASP A 171 -19.38 1.20 31.37
N LYS A 172 -19.52 0.02 31.96
CA LYS A 172 -20.67 -0.37 32.76
C LYS A 172 -20.84 0.48 34.05
N ASP A 173 -19.77 1.07 34.50
CA ASP A 173 -19.73 1.90 35.72
C ASP A 173 -19.88 3.40 35.38
N GLY A 174 -20.23 3.74 34.13
CA GLY A 174 -20.43 5.12 33.70
C GLY A 174 -19.13 5.90 33.48
N LYS A 175 -17.96 5.24 33.51
CA LYS A 175 -16.65 5.88 33.30
C LYS A 175 -16.27 5.88 31.84
N GLU A 176 -15.72 7.00 31.37
CA GLU A 176 -15.12 7.09 30.07
C GLU A 176 -13.80 6.31 30.01
N LYS A 177 -13.66 5.45 29.03
CA LYS A 177 -12.47 4.64 28.76
C LYS A 177 -12.07 4.72 27.30
N LEU A 178 -10.78 4.57 27.05
CA LEU A 178 -10.23 4.54 25.70
C LEU A 178 -10.55 3.20 25.04
N SER A 179 -11.00 3.24 23.79
CA SER A 179 -11.21 2.06 22.97
C SER A 179 -9.88 1.35 22.66
N LEU A 180 -9.93 0.05 22.45
CA LEU A 180 -8.80 -0.75 21.95
C LEU A 180 -8.55 -0.52 20.46
N ILE A 181 -9.52 0.04 19.73
CA ILE A 181 -9.44 0.30 18.30
C ILE A 181 -8.63 1.57 18.05
N ASN A 182 -7.52 1.41 17.34
CA ASN A 182 -6.71 2.51 16.83
C ASN A 182 -6.77 2.50 15.32
N LYS A 183 -7.60 3.37 14.74
CA LYS A 183 -7.66 3.59 13.29
C LYS A 183 -6.41 4.35 12.87
N ARG A 184 -5.72 3.85 11.85
CA ARG A 184 -4.47 4.46 11.41
C ARG A 184 -4.72 5.55 10.39
N ALA A 185 -3.90 6.59 10.45
CA ALA A 185 -3.62 7.39 9.28
C ALA A 185 -3.05 6.43 8.22
N GLU A 186 -3.46 6.60 6.99
CA GLU A 186 -3.13 5.69 5.90
C GLU A 186 -1.60 5.52 5.80
N GLU A 187 -1.15 4.29 5.57
CA GLU A 187 0.26 4.00 5.29
C GLU A 187 0.69 4.51 3.90
N GLY A 188 -0.04 5.42 3.33
CA GLY A 188 0.14 6.05 2.05
C GLY A 188 -1.04 6.95 1.73
N ASP A 189 -0.84 7.90 0.86
CA ASP A 189 -1.91 8.74 0.35
C ASP A 189 -2.69 7.94 -0.71
N TRP A 190 -3.76 7.25 -0.28
CA TRP A 190 -4.62 6.46 -1.18
C TRP A 190 -5.28 7.34 -2.25
N GLY A 191 -5.53 8.60 -1.94
CA GLY A 191 -6.00 9.58 -2.91
C GLY A 191 -4.97 9.78 -4.03
N SER A 192 -3.71 9.97 -3.69
CA SER A 192 -2.63 10.10 -4.67
C SER A 192 -2.32 8.77 -5.36
N TRP A 193 -2.44 7.63 -4.68
CA TRP A 193 -2.24 6.32 -5.28
C TRP A 193 -3.35 5.93 -6.26
N SER A 194 -4.56 6.43 -6.06
CA SER A 194 -5.65 6.22 -7.02
C SER A 194 -5.36 6.83 -8.38
N ASP A 195 -4.44 7.77 -8.44
CA ASP A 195 -4.01 8.45 -9.65
C ASP A 195 -2.75 7.86 -10.28
N HIS A 196 -2.17 6.78 -9.70
CA HIS A 196 -0.95 6.17 -10.21
C HIS A 196 -1.17 4.74 -10.69
N LEU A 197 -0.65 4.44 -11.88
CA LEU A 197 -0.50 3.09 -12.42
C LEU A 197 0.97 2.82 -12.68
N SER A 198 1.40 1.60 -12.41
CA SER A 198 2.73 1.16 -12.81
C SER A 198 2.81 1.11 -14.35
N SER A 199 3.97 1.47 -14.93
CA SER A 199 4.18 1.41 -16.38
C SER A 199 3.96 0.00 -16.94
N GLN A 200 4.17 -1.05 -16.15
CA GLN A 200 3.90 -2.43 -16.50
C GLN A 200 2.43 -2.67 -16.86
N PHE A 201 1.50 -1.88 -16.31
CA PHE A 201 0.09 -1.93 -16.68
C PHE A 201 -0.11 -1.71 -18.18
N LEU A 202 0.67 -0.82 -18.80
CA LEU A 202 0.54 -0.52 -20.22
C LEU A 202 1.12 -1.60 -21.14
N SER A 203 1.90 -2.54 -20.61
CA SER A 203 2.52 -3.60 -21.41
C SER A 203 1.46 -4.44 -22.11
N LYS A 204 1.48 -4.42 -23.44
CA LYS A 204 0.51 -5.16 -24.29
C LYS A 204 -0.96 -4.76 -24.10
N GLN A 205 -1.25 -3.61 -23.57
CA GLN A 205 -2.60 -3.05 -23.55
C GLN A 205 -3.04 -2.52 -24.93
N PRO A 206 -4.33 -2.32 -25.18
CA PRO A 206 -4.82 -1.72 -26.43
C PRO A 206 -4.20 -0.35 -26.70
N LEU A 207 -3.77 -0.11 -27.92
CA LEU A 207 -3.06 1.11 -28.33
C LEU A 207 -3.78 2.42 -27.98
N PRO A 208 -5.13 2.52 -28.13
CA PRO A 208 -5.85 3.74 -27.72
C PRO A 208 -5.72 4.03 -26.21
N LEU A 209 -5.73 3.00 -25.38
CA LEU A 209 -5.53 3.13 -23.92
C LEU A 209 -4.12 3.62 -23.63
N ILE A 210 -3.11 2.99 -24.24
CA ILE A 210 -1.70 3.38 -24.07
C ILE A 210 -1.50 4.84 -24.47
N LYS A 211 -1.98 5.26 -25.64
CA LYS A 211 -1.84 6.64 -26.12
C LYS A 211 -2.51 7.64 -25.17
N LYS A 212 -3.72 7.35 -24.71
CA LYS A 212 -4.43 8.22 -23.78
C LYS A 212 -3.64 8.43 -22.49
N GLN A 213 -3.12 7.35 -21.91
CA GLN A 213 -2.34 7.40 -20.65
C GLN A 213 -1.04 8.19 -20.83
N LEU A 214 -0.28 7.90 -21.89
CA LEU A 214 0.99 8.57 -22.16
C LEU A 214 0.79 10.06 -22.48
N ASN A 215 -0.22 10.41 -23.27
CA ASN A 215 -0.50 11.80 -23.62
C ASN A 215 -0.85 12.64 -22.39
N MET A 216 -1.57 12.08 -21.42
CA MET A 216 -1.88 12.82 -20.17
C MET A 216 -0.62 13.06 -19.35
N SER A 217 0.21 12.03 -19.15
CA SER A 217 1.48 12.19 -18.44
C SER A 217 2.42 13.17 -19.15
N ALA A 218 2.47 13.13 -20.48
CA ALA A 218 3.26 14.07 -21.27
C ALA A 218 2.76 15.51 -21.15
N ALA A 219 1.42 15.72 -21.19
CA ALA A 219 0.83 17.05 -21.06
C ALA A 219 1.10 17.66 -19.67
N ASP A 220 0.97 16.86 -18.60
CA ASP A 220 1.28 17.29 -17.23
C ASP A 220 2.77 17.69 -17.10
N LYS A 221 3.67 16.86 -17.63
CA LYS A 221 5.11 17.16 -17.59
C LYS A 221 5.50 18.36 -18.47
N GLN A 222 4.83 18.55 -19.59
CA GLN A 222 5.05 19.75 -20.42
C GLN A 222 4.62 21.02 -19.67
N ALA A 223 3.46 21.01 -19.01
CA ALA A 223 3.00 22.14 -18.22
C ALA A 223 3.99 22.49 -17.09
N GLU A 224 4.46 21.47 -16.35
CA GLU A 224 5.47 21.66 -15.30
C GLU A 224 6.80 22.22 -15.84
N PHE A 225 7.26 21.73 -16.99
CA PHE A 225 8.46 22.23 -17.68
C PHE A 225 8.30 23.70 -18.08
N ASP A 226 7.15 24.06 -18.63
CA ASP A 226 6.85 25.44 -19.05
C ASP A 226 6.83 26.39 -17.84
N GLU A 227 6.26 25.97 -16.72
CA GLU A 227 6.30 26.71 -15.45
C GLU A 227 7.74 26.93 -14.95
N ILE A 228 8.57 25.90 -14.97
CA ILE A 228 9.99 26.00 -14.57
C ILE A 228 10.72 26.94 -15.53
N CYS A 229 10.45 26.85 -16.83
CA CYS A 229 11.07 27.71 -17.84
C CYS A 229 10.67 29.19 -17.68
N ALA A 230 9.52 29.47 -17.13
CA ALA A 230 9.06 30.84 -16.84
C ALA A 230 9.75 31.49 -15.62
N LEU A 231 10.48 30.73 -14.80
CA LEU A 231 11.19 31.27 -13.66
C LEU A 231 12.29 32.24 -14.08
N THR A 232 12.34 33.39 -13.42
CA THR A 232 13.30 34.46 -13.72
C THR A 232 14.67 34.27 -13.03
N ASN A 233 14.69 33.56 -11.88
CA ASN A 233 15.93 33.31 -11.16
C ASN A 233 16.71 32.13 -11.79
N PRO A 234 17.92 32.35 -12.35
CA PRO A 234 18.65 31.31 -13.07
C PRO A 234 19.14 30.17 -12.17
N THR A 235 19.46 30.47 -10.92
CA THR A 235 19.94 29.45 -9.97
C THR A 235 18.79 28.51 -9.55
N VAL A 236 17.64 29.06 -9.22
CA VAL A 236 16.43 28.29 -8.89
C VAL A 236 15.97 27.48 -10.10
N LYS A 237 15.91 28.11 -11.27
CA LYS A 237 15.55 27.44 -12.54
C LYS A 237 16.45 26.25 -12.83
N LYS A 238 17.77 26.39 -12.70
CA LYS A 238 18.71 25.30 -12.92
C LYS A 238 18.52 24.15 -11.93
N ALA A 239 18.30 24.48 -10.65
CA ALA A 239 18.04 23.46 -9.61
C ALA A 239 16.72 22.71 -9.90
N MET A 240 15.67 23.43 -10.26
CA MET A 240 14.37 22.82 -10.59
C MET A 240 14.40 21.99 -11.87
N LEU A 241 15.11 22.41 -12.91
CA LEU A 241 15.30 21.62 -14.12
C LEU A 241 16.05 20.31 -13.84
N LYS A 242 17.01 20.33 -12.91
CA LYS A 242 17.70 19.10 -12.51
C LYS A 242 16.75 18.14 -11.77
N SER A 243 15.96 18.65 -10.83
CA SER A 243 14.93 17.84 -10.14
C SER A 243 13.89 17.32 -11.13
N PHE A 244 13.45 18.16 -12.05
CA PHE A 244 12.48 17.79 -13.09
C PHE A 244 12.92 16.61 -13.96
N ALA A 245 14.22 16.50 -14.26
CA ALA A 245 14.73 15.35 -15.00
C ALA A 245 14.54 14.03 -14.23
N ASP A 246 14.83 14.05 -12.91
CA ASP A 246 14.61 12.89 -12.04
C ASP A 246 13.11 12.59 -11.89
N ASP A 247 12.26 13.62 -11.82
CA ASP A 247 10.80 13.50 -11.76
C ASP A 247 10.19 12.96 -13.05
N CYS A 248 10.76 13.30 -14.21
CA CYS A 248 10.37 12.69 -15.49
C CYS A 248 10.69 11.19 -15.54
N ASP A 249 11.85 10.80 -15.03
CA ASP A 249 12.24 9.39 -14.93
C ASP A 249 11.29 8.63 -13.98
N ALA A 250 10.95 9.21 -12.86
CA ALA A 250 9.97 8.66 -11.94
C ALA A 250 8.57 8.57 -12.57
N ALA A 251 8.13 9.60 -13.28
CA ALA A 251 6.83 9.61 -13.96
C ALA A 251 6.75 8.57 -15.10
N ALA A 252 7.85 8.21 -15.72
CA ALA A 252 7.89 7.14 -16.72
C ALA A 252 7.65 5.75 -16.10
N VAL A 253 7.98 5.57 -14.83
CA VAL A 253 7.76 4.32 -14.07
C VAL A 253 6.39 4.35 -13.37
N HIS A 254 5.97 5.51 -12.87
CA HIS A 254 4.73 5.74 -12.15
C HIS A 254 3.81 6.62 -13.01
N LEU A 255 3.11 5.99 -13.94
CA LEU A 255 2.18 6.69 -14.80
C LEU A 255 1.00 7.23 -13.97
N LYS A 256 0.65 8.48 -14.20
CA LYS A 256 -0.59 9.02 -13.66
C LYS A 256 -1.75 8.24 -14.30
N ALA A 257 -2.54 7.56 -13.48
CA ALA A 257 -3.71 6.87 -13.98
C ALA A 257 -4.66 7.90 -14.58
N ALA A 258 -4.75 7.92 -15.89
CA ALA A 258 -5.76 8.72 -16.51
C ALA A 258 -7.10 8.26 -15.98
N ALA A 259 -7.94 9.19 -15.57
CA ALA A 259 -9.30 8.93 -15.17
C ALA A 259 -10.00 8.01 -16.17
N LEU A 260 -9.86 6.71 -15.94
CA LEU A 260 -10.68 5.72 -16.61
C LEU A 260 -12.09 5.86 -16.04
N PRO A 261 -13.13 5.86 -16.88
CA PRO A 261 -14.48 6.11 -16.40
C PRO A 261 -14.85 5.19 -15.24
N ARG A 262 -15.32 5.77 -14.15
CA ARG A 262 -15.80 5.09 -12.94
C ARG A 262 -14.75 4.21 -12.23
N GLN A 263 -13.46 4.43 -12.48
CA GLN A 263 -12.43 3.77 -11.68
C GLN A 263 -12.52 4.24 -10.22
N LYS A 264 -12.29 3.33 -9.29
CA LYS A 264 -12.25 3.62 -7.86
C LYS A 264 -11.14 2.83 -7.19
N TYR A 265 -10.49 3.46 -6.24
CA TYR A 265 -9.53 2.81 -5.36
C TYR A 265 -10.26 2.20 -4.16
N GLN A 266 -10.05 0.92 -3.87
CA GLN A 266 -10.83 0.23 -2.86
C GLN A 266 -9.97 -0.78 -2.09
N VAL A 267 -10.19 -0.89 -0.79
CA VAL A 267 -9.57 -1.92 0.05
C VAL A 267 -10.17 -3.29 -0.28
N ILE A 268 -9.34 -4.32 -0.26
CA ILE A 268 -9.79 -5.70 -0.45
C ILE A 268 -10.13 -6.34 0.89
N LEU A 269 -11.26 -7.06 0.93
CA LEU A 269 -11.72 -7.81 2.09
C LEU A 269 -11.98 -9.27 1.70
N PRO A 270 -11.68 -10.24 2.59
CA PRO A 270 -11.78 -11.65 2.27
C PRO A 270 -13.24 -12.13 2.31
N ILE A 271 -13.66 -12.75 1.22
CA ILE A 271 -14.91 -13.50 1.13
C ILE A 271 -14.57 -14.89 0.58
N PRO A 272 -14.22 -15.85 1.45
CA PRO A 272 -13.76 -17.17 1.01
C PRO A 272 -14.78 -17.93 0.14
N SER A 273 -16.07 -17.67 0.31
CA SER A 273 -17.16 -18.26 -0.48
C SER A 273 -17.37 -17.60 -1.85
N MET A 274 -16.63 -16.52 -2.17
CA MET A 274 -16.65 -15.92 -3.50
C MET A 274 -15.93 -16.82 -4.51
N LYS A 275 -16.46 -16.89 -5.74
CA LYS A 275 -15.77 -17.61 -6.81
C LYS A 275 -14.55 -16.87 -7.29
N ASP A 276 -13.58 -17.61 -7.85
CA ASP A 276 -12.32 -17.04 -8.40
C ASP A 276 -12.55 -16.07 -9.58
N THR A 277 -13.76 -16.09 -10.15
CA THR A 277 -14.18 -15.24 -11.29
C THR A 277 -15.10 -14.09 -10.89
N GLU A 278 -15.37 -13.93 -9.59
CA GLU A 278 -16.34 -12.96 -9.09
C GLU A 278 -15.72 -11.98 -8.07
N VAL A 279 -16.34 -10.82 -7.96
CA VAL A 279 -16.03 -9.79 -6.95
C VAL A 279 -17.32 -9.21 -6.39
N TYR A 280 -17.36 -8.98 -5.08
CA TYR A 280 -18.40 -8.17 -4.46
C TYR A 280 -18.01 -6.70 -4.56
N ALA A 281 -18.72 -5.91 -5.34
CA ALA A 281 -18.38 -4.52 -5.62
C ALA A 281 -19.64 -3.65 -5.82
N PRO A 282 -20.37 -3.27 -4.76
CA PRO A 282 -21.65 -2.58 -4.87
C PRO A 282 -21.61 -1.20 -5.53
N ASN A 283 -20.42 -0.61 -5.65
CA ASN A 283 -20.23 0.63 -6.45
C ASN A 283 -20.42 0.40 -7.95
N TYR A 284 -20.56 -0.85 -8.40
CA TYR A 284 -20.71 -1.26 -9.79
C TYR A 284 -21.96 -2.12 -9.95
N LYS A 285 -22.47 -2.22 -11.18
CA LYS A 285 -23.68 -2.98 -11.46
C LYS A 285 -23.44 -4.48 -11.32
N ASP A 286 -24.43 -5.20 -10.77
CA ASP A 286 -24.40 -6.66 -10.73
C ASP A 286 -24.26 -7.23 -12.15
N GLY A 287 -23.36 -8.19 -12.33
CA GLY A 287 -23.00 -8.75 -13.64
C GLY A 287 -22.04 -7.92 -14.49
N GLU A 288 -21.66 -6.72 -14.07
CA GLU A 288 -20.64 -5.93 -14.77
C GLU A 288 -19.24 -6.56 -14.61
N GLN A 289 -18.40 -6.44 -15.63
CA GLN A 289 -17.00 -6.87 -15.54
C GLN A 289 -16.11 -5.72 -15.08
N VAL A 290 -15.21 -6.03 -14.16
CA VAL A 290 -14.21 -5.10 -13.66
C VAL A 290 -12.82 -5.75 -13.68
N ALA A 291 -11.79 -4.93 -13.95
CA ALA A 291 -10.40 -5.31 -13.76
C ALA A 291 -9.94 -4.80 -12.39
N LEU A 292 -9.20 -5.62 -11.66
CA LEU A 292 -8.53 -5.20 -10.43
C LEU A 292 -7.03 -5.03 -10.70
N VAL A 293 -6.47 -3.91 -10.26
CA VAL A 293 -5.04 -3.60 -10.40
C VAL A 293 -4.50 -3.16 -9.06
N ARG A 294 -3.57 -3.93 -8.51
CA ARG A 294 -2.82 -3.54 -7.32
C ARG A 294 -1.51 -2.87 -7.73
N TYR A 295 -1.18 -1.78 -7.10
CA TYR A 295 0.11 -1.11 -7.27
C TYR A 295 1.10 -1.51 -6.16
N PRO A 296 2.36 -1.82 -6.47
CA PRO A 296 2.93 -2.09 -7.79
C PRO A 296 2.53 -3.48 -8.32
N HIS A 297 2.55 -3.67 -9.66
CA HIS A 297 2.29 -4.99 -10.25
C HIS A 297 3.30 -5.31 -11.36
N GLY A 298 3.47 -6.60 -11.64
CA GLY A 298 4.46 -7.08 -12.61
C GLY A 298 3.99 -7.12 -14.06
N GLY A 299 2.67 -7.17 -14.30
CA GLY A 299 2.15 -7.24 -15.68
C GLY A 299 0.71 -7.76 -15.75
N ARG A 300 0.29 -8.11 -16.99
CA ARG A 300 -1.10 -8.54 -17.28
C ARG A 300 -1.54 -9.81 -16.54
N PHE A 301 -0.61 -10.64 -16.13
CA PHE A 301 -0.85 -11.85 -15.35
C PHE A 301 -1.27 -11.59 -13.89
N GLU A 302 -1.15 -10.34 -13.43
CA GLU A 302 -1.59 -9.87 -12.12
C GLU A 302 -2.84 -8.98 -12.18
N ILE A 303 -3.56 -9.02 -13.30
CA ILE A 303 -4.80 -8.24 -13.50
C ILE A 303 -5.97 -9.22 -13.64
N PRO A 304 -6.65 -9.62 -12.55
CA PRO A 304 -7.87 -10.39 -12.67
C PRO A 304 -9.00 -9.56 -13.29
N ILE A 305 -9.73 -10.16 -14.23
CA ILE A 305 -10.99 -9.64 -14.75
C ILE A 305 -12.11 -10.45 -14.10
N LEU A 306 -12.95 -9.77 -13.35
CA LEU A 306 -13.96 -10.39 -12.50
C LEU A 306 -15.35 -9.88 -12.84
N THR A 307 -16.34 -10.74 -12.62
CA THR A 307 -17.75 -10.37 -12.73
C THR A 307 -18.28 -9.92 -11.37
N VAL A 308 -18.92 -8.77 -11.33
CA VAL A 308 -19.53 -8.24 -10.10
C VAL A 308 -20.71 -9.12 -9.69
N ASN A 309 -20.66 -9.64 -8.47
CA ASN A 309 -21.74 -10.38 -7.82
C ASN A 309 -22.12 -9.72 -6.50
N ASN A 310 -23.09 -8.81 -6.56
CA ASN A 310 -23.56 -8.06 -5.40
C ASN A 310 -24.65 -8.82 -4.59
N ARG A 311 -24.97 -10.04 -5.00
CA ARG A 311 -25.94 -10.91 -4.31
C ARG A 311 -25.29 -11.91 -3.35
N GLN A 312 -23.95 -11.88 -3.24
CA GLN A 312 -23.20 -12.76 -2.36
C GLN A 312 -23.49 -12.42 -0.88
N LYS A 313 -24.17 -13.36 -0.20
CA LYS A 313 -24.70 -13.10 1.16
C LYS A 313 -23.61 -12.88 2.21
N ASP A 314 -22.51 -13.63 2.13
CA ASP A 314 -21.40 -13.47 3.09
C ASP A 314 -20.71 -12.12 2.93
N ALA A 315 -20.57 -11.66 1.67
CA ALA A 315 -20.01 -10.34 1.40
C ALA A 315 -20.91 -9.22 1.94
N VAL A 316 -22.23 -9.35 1.77
CA VAL A 316 -23.17 -8.39 2.35
C VAL A 316 -23.11 -8.39 3.88
N LYS A 317 -22.92 -9.55 4.53
CA LYS A 317 -22.79 -9.67 5.97
C LYS A 317 -21.51 -9.00 6.48
N VAL A 318 -20.39 -9.21 5.80
CA VAL A 318 -19.06 -8.73 6.21
C VAL A 318 -18.82 -7.26 5.86
N ILE A 319 -19.12 -6.88 4.64
CA ILE A 319 -18.78 -5.56 4.07
C ILE A 319 -19.93 -4.57 4.20
N GLY A 320 -21.16 -5.07 4.18
CA GLY A 320 -22.37 -4.25 4.13
C GLY A 320 -22.88 -4.04 2.70
N LYS A 321 -24.07 -3.46 2.59
CA LYS A 321 -24.76 -3.25 1.30
C LYS A 321 -24.19 -2.08 0.49
N ASN A 322 -23.66 -1.05 1.16
CA ASN A 322 -23.22 0.20 0.54
C ASN A 322 -21.84 0.59 1.04
N PRO A 323 -20.78 -0.21 0.81
CA PRO A 323 -19.43 0.18 1.15
C PRO A 323 -18.99 1.36 0.27
N ILE A 324 -18.23 2.29 0.85
CA ILE A 324 -17.71 3.44 0.12
C ILE A 324 -16.45 3.06 -0.66
N ASP A 325 -15.59 2.25 -0.05
CA ASP A 325 -14.20 2.06 -0.44
C ASP A 325 -13.69 0.61 -0.30
N ALA A 326 -14.59 -0.37 -0.29
CA ALA A 326 -14.22 -1.77 -0.15
C ALA A 326 -14.83 -2.67 -1.22
N VAL A 327 -14.07 -3.73 -1.58
CA VAL A 327 -14.52 -4.86 -2.41
C VAL A 327 -14.24 -6.18 -1.71
N GLY A 328 -15.04 -7.19 -2.03
CA GLY A 328 -14.88 -8.56 -1.52
C GLY A 328 -14.35 -9.51 -2.58
N ILE A 329 -13.27 -10.22 -2.27
CA ILE A 329 -12.65 -11.24 -3.13
C ILE A 329 -12.23 -12.44 -2.30
N ASN A 330 -11.95 -13.56 -2.95
CA ASN A 330 -11.36 -14.70 -2.26
C ASN A 330 -9.82 -14.64 -2.23
N GLY A 331 -9.20 -15.55 -1.47
CA GLY A 331 -7.74 -15.58 -1.29
C GLY A 331 -6.97 -15.90 -2.59
N LYS A 332 -7.55 -16.66 -3.53
CA LYS A 332 -6.88 -16.96 -4.82
C LYS A 332 -6.81 -15.72 -5.70
N VAL A 333 -7.86 -14.90 -5.73
CA VAL A 333 -7.84 -13.62 -6.45
C VAL A 333 -6.84 -12.67 -5.80
N ALA A 334 -6.78 -12.61 -4.47
CA ALA A 334 -5.78 -11.81 -3.76
C ALA A 334 -4.36 -12.27 -4.10
N ALA A 335 -4.10 -13.57 -4.14
CA ALA A 335 -2.79 -14.11 -4.54
C ALA A 335 -2.38 -13.70 -5.97
N GLN A 336 -3.33 -13.64 -6.92
CA GLN A 336 -3.10 -13.15 -8.28
C GLN A 336 -2.72 -11.66 -8.33
N LEU A 337 -3.18 -10.87 -7.35
CA LEU A 337 -2.89 -9.43 -7.23
C LEU A 337 -1.51 -9.18 -6.59
N SER A 338 -0.45 -9.69 -7.16
CA SER A 338 0.93 -9.57 -6.63
C SER A 338 1.07 -10.12 -5.21
N GLY A 339 0.35 -11.17 -4.86
CA GLY A 339 0.38 -11.73 -3.51
C GLY A 339 -0.18 -10.78 -2.46
N ALA A 340 -1.27 -10.08 -2.79
CA ALA A 340 -1.97 -9.22 -1.85
C ALA A 340 -2.46 -10.01 -0.64
N ASP A 341 -2.44 -9.39 0.53
CA ASP A 341 -3.09 -9.87 1.74
C ASP A 341 -4.22 -8.93 2.18
N PHE A 342 -4.91 -9.29 3.26
CA PHE A 342 -6.07 -8.54 3.74
C PHE A 342 -5.75 -7.66 4.96
N ASP A 343 -4.51 -7.17 5.05
CA ASP A 343 -4.09 -6.29 6.16
C ASP A 343 -4.34 -4.79 5.89
N GLY A 344 -4.97 -4.47 4.79
CA GLY A 344 -5.26 -3.12 4.31
C GLY A 344 -4.82 -2.89 2.87
N ASP A 345 -4.45 -3.94 2.14
CA ASP A 345 -4.12 -3.84 0.73
C ASP A 345 -5.29 -3.33 -0.09
N THR A 346 -4.97 -2.54 -1.09
CA THR A 346 -5.94 -1.84 -1.93
C THR A 346 -5.74 -2.14 -3.40
N VAL A 347 -6.80 -1.99 -4.16
CA VAL A 347 -6.80 -2.17 -5.60
C VAL A 347 -7.51 -1.01 -6.29
N MET A 348 -7.08 -0.69 -7.49
CA MET A 348 -7.86 0.11 -8.40
C MET A 348 -8.85 -0.80 -9.11
N VAL A 349 -10.12 -0.48 -9.01
CA VAL A 349 -11.22 -1.18 -9.69
C VAL A 349 -11.57 -0.42 -10.96
N ILE A 350 -11.43 -1.05 -12.11
CA ILE A 350 -11.64 -0.45 -13.42
C ILE A 350 -12.78 -1.20 -14.12
N PRO A 351 -13.95 -0.57 -14.33
CA PRO A 351 -15.01 -1.18 -15.12
C PRO A 351 -14.54 -1.43 -16.55
N THR A 352 -14.71 -2.66 -17.03
CA THR A 352 -14.40 -3.03 -18.40
C THR A 352 -15.70 -3.10 -19.23
N GLY A 353 -15.62 -2.81 -20.53
CA GLY A 353 -16.79 -2.81 -21.39
C GLY A 353 -16.51 -2.31 -22.79
N LYS A 354 -17.54 -1.82 -23.49
CA LYS A 354 -17.41 -1.40 -24.91
C LYS A 354 -16.31 -0.35 -25.13
N ASN A 355 -16.11 0.56 -24.15
CA ASN A 355 -15.21 1.70 -24.30
C ASN A 355 -13.87 1.52 -23.55
N VAL A 356 -13.76 0.53 -22.65
CA VAL A 356 -12.55 0.28 -21.87
C VAL A 356 -12.24 -1.20 -21.92
N LYS A 357 -11.26 -1.56 -22.74
CA LYS A 357 -10.74 -2.93 -22.87
C LYS A 357 -9.42 -3.01 -22.10
N ILE A 358 -9.34 -3.90 -21.13
CA ILE A 358 -8.12 -4.22 -20.38
C ILE A 358 -7.65 -5.60 -20.81
N ALA A 359 -6.41 -5.70 -21.25
CA ALA A 359 -5.80 -7.00 -21.54
C ALA A 359 -5.29 -7.62 -20.23
N ALA A 360 -5.68 -8.86 -19.99
CA ALA A 360 -5.26 -9.66 -18.85
C ALA A 360 -4.76 -11.03 -19.32
N GLU A 361 -3.99 -11.69 -18.48
CA GLU A 361 -3.50 -13.05 -18.71
C GLU A 361 -3.73 -13.90 -17.45
N PRO A 362 -3.81 -15.22 -17.59
CA PRO A 362 -3.83 -16.11 -16.43
C PRO A 362 -2.59 -15.91 -15.54
N PRO A 363 -2.65 -16.26 -14.24
CA PRO A 363 -1.51 -16.22 -13.35
C PRO A 363 -0.31 -16.99 -13.92
N LEU A 364 0.90 -16.48 -13.67
CA LEU A 364 2.14 -17.12 -14.11
C LEU A 364 2.32 -18.46 -13.39
N LYS A 365 2.58 -19.50 -14.18
CA LYS A 365 3.02 -20.79 -13.65
C LYS A 365 4.43 -20.65 -13.04
N GLY A 366 4.68 -21.34 -11.93
CA GLY A 366 5.97 -21.33 -11.24
C GLY A 366 6.14 -20.26 -10.16
N LEU A 367 5.07 -19.53 -9.83
CA LEU A 367 5.01 -18.67 -8.63
C LEU A 367 4.30 -19.38 -7.47
N GLU A 368 3.57 -20.47 -7.74
CA GLU A 368 2.82 -21.23 -6.74
C GLU A 368 3.74 -21.78 -5.65
N GLY A 369 3.43 -21.46 -4.40
CA GLY A 369 4.22 -21.91 -3.26
C GLY A 369 5.61 -21.27 -3.11
N PHE A 370 5.93 -20.25 -3.93
CA PHE A 370 7.18 -19.52 -3.77
C PHE A 370 7.11 -18.55 -2.61
N ASP A 371 7.88 -18.80 -1.55
CA ASP A 371 8.06 -17.90 -0.42
C ASP A 371 9.50 -17.38 -0.40
N PRO A 372 9.70 -16.06 -0.63
CA PRO A 372 11.01 -15.43 -0.58
C PRO A 372 11.73 -15.61 0.75
N LYS A 373 11.01 -15.59 1.87
CA LYS A 373 11.59 -15.68 3.23
C LYS A 373 12.08 -17.07 3.53
N LEU A 374 11.32 -18.09 3.14
CA LEU A 374 11.74 -19.49 3.31
C LEU A 374 12.97 -19.81 2.48
N LYS A 375 13.04 -19.29 1.25
CA LYS A 375 14.11 -19.63 0.32
C LYS A 375 15.39 -18.80 0.53
N TYR A 376 15.26 -17.52 0.84
CA TYR A 376 16.38 -16.57 0.86
C TYR A 376 16.57 -15.86 2.21
N GLY A 377 15.77 -16.17 3.22
CA GLY A 377 15.89 -15.64 4.58
C GLY A 377 16.74 -16.52 5.49
N GLY A 378 16.87 -16.09 6.76
CA GLY A 378 17.46 -16.87 7.83
C GLY A 378 19.01 -17.02 7.80
N LYS A 379 19.69 -16.37 6.87
CA LYS A 379 21.16 -16.39 6.82
C LYS A 379 21.75 -15.41 7.85
N PRO A 380 22.92 -15.75 8.45
CA PRO A 380 23.60 -14.85 9.38
C PRO A 380 23.92 -13.49 8.73
N GLU A 381 23.86 -12.44 9.52
CA GLU A 381 24.23 -11.10 9.08
C GLU A 381 25.68 -11.07 8.60
N GLY A 382 25.94 -10.44 7.45
CA GLY A 382 27.27 -10.40 6.83
C GLY A 382 27.59 -11.53 5.83
N THR A 383 26.74 -12.57 5.73
CA THR A 383 26.90 -13.65 4.74
C THR A 383 26.33 -13.31 3.37
N PHE A 384 25.62 -12.21 3.24
CA PHE A 384 25.06 -11.69 1.99
C PHE A 384 25.24 -10.19 1.89
N LYS A 385 25.17 -9.68 0.68
CA LYS A 385 25.29 -8.24 0.42
C LYS A 385 24.03 -7.50 0.89
N VAL A 386 24.19 -6.58 1.84
CA VAL A 386 23.10 -5.72 2.29
C VAL A 386 22.66 -4.80 1.15
N MET A 387 21.35 -4.69 0.92
CA MET A 387 20.78 -3.79 -0.08
C MET A 387 20.89 -2.35 0.39
N LYS A 388 21.43 -1.48 -0.47
CA LYS A 388 21.58 -0.04 -0.16
C LYS A 388 20.34 0.77 -0.50
N ASN A 389 19.60 0.37 -1.53
CA ASN A 389 18.43 1.10 -2.02
C ASN A 389 17.47 0.13 -2.73
N THR A 390 16.38 -0.18 -2.05
CA THR A 390 15.34 -1.09 -2.56
C THR A 390 14.67 -0.55 -3.82
N GLN A 391 14.41 0.76 -3.89
CA GLN A 391 13.73 1.34 -5.06
C GLN A 391 14.57 1.23 -6.33
N THR A 392 15.88 1.47 -6.23
CA THR A 392 16.79 1.30 -7.38
C THR A 392 16.83 -0.14 -7.86
N GLU A 393 16.94 -1.11 -6.95
CA GLU A 393 16.98 -2.53 -7.33
C GLU A 393 15.61 -2.99 -7.89
N MET A 394 14.51 -2.55 -7.29
CA MET A 394 13.15 -2.81 -7.82
C MET A 394 12.97 -2.19 -9.21
N GLY A 395 13.44 -0.96 -9.44
CA GLY A 395 13.40 -0.31 -10.74
C GLY A 395 14.11 -1.13 -11.82
N LYS A 396 15.29 -1.70 -11.51
CA LYS A 396 16.02 -2.58 -12.45
C LYS A 396 15.21 -3.82 -12.82
N VAL A 397 14.59 -4.47 -11.84
CA VAL A 397 13.82 -5.71 -12.09
C VAL A 397 12.51 -5.38 -12.81
N SER A 398 11.81 -4.34 -12.43
CA SER A 398 10.57 -3.91 -13.08
C SER A 398 10.78 -3.56 -14.54
N ASN A 399 11.88 -2.88 -14.86
CA ASN A 399 12.26 -2.59 -16.24
C ASN A 399 12.60 -3.86 -17.02
N LEU A 400 13.26 -4.83 -16.39
CA LEU A 400 13.52 -6.13 -17.02
C LEU A 400 12.21 -6.84 -17.36
N ILE A 401 11.28 -6.95 -16.42
CA ILE A 401 9.97 -7.58 -16.65
C ILE A 401 9.21 -6.88 -17.79
N THR A 402 9.25 -5.54 -17.81
CA THR A 402 8.62 -4.76 -18.88
C THR A 402 9.24 -5.05 -20.24
N ASP A 403 10.56 -5.02 -20.35
CA ASP A 403 11.27 -5.29 -21.61
C ASP A 403 11.02 -6.73 -22.08
N MET A 404 11.06 -7.69 -21.18
CA MET A 404 10.73 -9.10 -21.45
C MET A 404 9.30 -9.26 -21.99
N THR A 405 8.34 -8.62 -21.33
CA THR A 405 6.93 -8.65 -21.75
C THR A 405 6.73 -8.05 -23.13
N LEU A 406 7.33 -6.88 -23.39
CA LEU A 406 7.21 -6.19 -24.67
C LEU A 406 7.87 -6.98 -25.82
N LYS A 407 9.01 -7.60 -25.57
CA LYS A 407 9.76 -8.37 -26.56
C LYS A 407 9.28 -9.82 -26.72
N GLY A 408 8.30 -10.25 -25.93
CA GLY A 408 7.65 -11.55 -26.07
C GLY A 408 8.38 -12.69 -25.39
N ALA A 409 9.01 -12.44 -24.23
CA ALA A 409 9.53 -13.50 -23.38
C ALA A 409 8.42 -14.49 -23.00
N ASN A 410 8.78 -15.74 -22.82
CA ASN A 410 7.84 -16.77 -22.38
C ASN A 410 7.50 -16.63 -20.89
N GLN A 411 6.43 -17.29 -20.47
CA GLN A 411 5.94 -17.19 -19.08
C GLN A 411 6.94 -17.70 -18.05
N GLU A 412 7.75 -18.70 -18.39
CA GLU A 412 8.76 -19.25 -17.48
C GLU A 412 9.89 -18.24 -17.22
N GLU A 413 10.38 -17.59 -18.25
CA GLU A 413 11.37 -16.51 -18.14
C GLU A 413 10.84 -15.34 -17.33
N ILE A 414 9.59 -14.91 -17.59
CA ILE A 414 8.94 -13.83 -16.82
C ILE A 414 8.80 -14.26 -15.36
N ALA A 415 8.40 -15.51 -15.07
CA ALA A 415 8.26 -16.02 -13.71
C ALA A 415 9.59 -15.97 -12.94
N LYS A 416 10.75 -16.24 -13.58
CA LYS A 416 12.07 -16.05 -12.96
C LYS A 416 12.29 -14.61 -12.51
N ALA A 417 12.02 -13.65 -13.38
CA ALA A 417 12.19 -12.24 -13.06
C ALA A 417 11.21 -11.78 -11.96
N VAL A 418 9.96 -12.27 -11.97
CA VAL A 418 8.95 -11.98 -10.94
C VAL A 418 9.35 -12.58 -9.60
N ARG A 419 9.80 -13.84 -9.52
CA ARG A 419 10.33 -14.41 -8.27
C ARG A 419 11.45 -13.55 -7.70
N HIS A 420 12.38 -13.11 -8.55
CA HIS A 420 13.44 -12.21 -8.11
C HIS A 420 12.90 -10.87 -7.59
N SER A 421 11.90 -10.27 -8.23
CA SER A 421 11.28 -9.04 -7.75
C SER A 421 10.63 -9.19 -6.37
N MET A 422 9.99 -10.34 -6.10
CA MET A 422 9.40 -10.66 -4.79
C MET A 422 10.46 -10.75 -3.68
N VAL A 423 11.68 -11.18 -4.02
CA VAL A 423 12.80 -11.17 -3.06
C VAL A 423 13.34 -9.77 -2.87
N VAL A 424 13.52 -9.00 -3.94
CA VAL A 424 14.09 -7.65 -3.89
C VAL A 424 13.25 -6.69 -3.07
N ILE A 425 11.92 -6.72 -3.23
CA ILE A 425 11.03 -5.79 -2.52
C ILE A 425 11.09 -5.96 -0.99
N ASP A 426 11.29 -7.18 -0.53
CA ASP A 426 11.32 -7.52 0.89
C ASP A 426 12.75 -7.69 1.45
N ALA A 427 13.78 -7.59 0.60
CA ALA A 427 15.16 -7.93 0.97
C ALA A 427 15.72 -7.07 2.11
N GLU A 428 15.47 -5.77 2.10
CA GLU A 428 15.93 -4.86 3.15
C GLU A 428 15.21 -5.16 4.48
N LYS A 429 13.90 -5.31 4.43
CA LYS A 429 13.04 -5.52 5.59
C LYS A 429 13.28 -6.87 6.29
N HIS A 430 13.49 -7.92 5.51
CA HIS A 430 13.61 -9.29 6.01
C HIS A 430 15.02 -9.90 5.89
N LYS A 431 16.00 -9.08 5.49
CA LYS A 431 17.40 -9.51 5.30
C LYS A 431 17.51 -10.71 4.36
N LEU A 432 16.83 -10.62 3.19
CA LEU A 432 16.85 -11.68 2.20
C LEU A 432 18.09 -11.60 1.31
N ASP A 433 18.63 -12.75 0.93
CA ASP A 433 19.77 -12.84 0.02
C ASP A 433 19.33 -12.63 -1.43
N TYR A 434 19.12 -11.36 -1.80
CA TYR A 434 18.68 -10.99 -3.14
C TYR A 434 19.75 -11.27 -4.21
N LYS A 435 21.04 -11.34 -3.82
CA LYS A 435 22.12 -11.68 -4.77
C LYS A 435 22.11 -13.16 -5.13
N GLN A 436 21.82 -14.03 -4.18
CA GLN A 436 21.59 -15.45 -4.47
C GLN A 436 20.34 -15.61 -5.35
N SER A 437 19.28 -14.87 -5.07
CA SER A 437 18.08 -14.86 -5.91
C SER A 437 18.36 -14.36 -7.34
N GLU A 438 19.24 -13.39 -7.54
CA GLU A 438 19.68 -12.92 -8.87
C GLU A 438 20.34 -14.07 -9.66
N ILE A 439 21.16 -14.88 -9.02
CA ILE A 439 21.83 -16.05 -9.60
C ILE A 439 20.81 -17.17 -9.89
N ASP A 440 20.02 -17.57 -8.91
CA ASP A 440 19.08 -18.70 -9.01
C ASP A 440 17.99 -18.47 -10.08
N ASN A 441 17.65 -17.22 -10.36
CA ASN A 441 16.68 -16.84 -11.36
C ASN A 441 17.30 -16.37 -12.68
N ASP A 442 18.59 -16.60 -12.90
CA ASP A 442 19.30 -16.29 -14.14
C ASP A 442 19.18 -14.82 -14.59
N ILE A 443 19.07 -13.89 -13.67
CA ILE A 443 18.74 -12.48 -13.99
C ILE A 443 19.77 -11.85 -14.90
N ALA A 444 21.06 -12.13 -14.75
CA ALA A 444 22.11 -11.62 -15.62
C ALA A 444 21.91 -12.10 -17.07
N ALA A 445 21.57 -13.37 -17.26
CA ALA A 445 21.30 -13.94 -18.59
C ALA A 445 20.01 -13.34 -19.22
N LEU A 446 18.96 -13.15 -18.41
CA LEU A 446 17.72 -12.51 -18.84
C LEU A 446 17.95 -11.05 -19.26
N LYS A 447 18.73 -10.28 -18.48
CA LYS A 447 19.14 -8.92 -18.85
C LYS A 447 19.89 -8.91 -20.18
N LYS A 448 20.88 -9.79 -20.35
CA LYS A 448 21.65 -9.91 -21.58
C LYS A 448 20.75 -10.24 -22.77
N LYS A 449 19.82 -11.16 -22.61
CA LYS A 449 18.92 -11.61 -23.69
C LYS A 449 17.89 -10.55 -24.06
N TRP A 450 17.30 -9.86 -23.07
CA TRP A 450 16.11 -9.05 -23.29
C TRP A 450 16.36 -7.53 -23.24
N GLN A 451 17.40 -7.07 -22.54
CA GLN A 451 17.74 -5.65 -22.44
C GLN A 451 19.02 -5.28 -23.17
N GLY A 452 19.97 -6.17 -23.26
CA GLY A 452 21.26 -5.91 -23.86
C GLY A 452 21.21 -5.65 -25.37
N SER A 453 22.14 -4.87 -25.85
CA SER A 453 22.40 -4.64 -27.27
C SER A 453 23.90 -4.67 -27.50
N TYR A 454 24.29 -5.07 -28.72
CA TYR A 454 25.65 -4.96 -29.17
C TYR A 454 25.76 -3.76 -30.13
N ASP A 455 26.81 -2.96 -29.97
CA ASP A 455 27.11 -1.89 -30.92
C ASP A 455 27.72 -2.43 -32.22
N LYS A 456 28.04 -1.51 -33.13
CA LYS A 456 28.65 -1.86 -34.41
C LYS A 456 30.02 -2.55 -34.29
N ASP A 457 30.69 -2.32 -33.15
CA ASP A 457 32.01 -2.88 -32.85
C ASP A 457 31.90 -4.18 -32.05
N GLY A 458 30.70 -4.73 -31.86
CA GLY A 458 30.44 -5.97 -31.14
C GLY A 458 30.54 -5.83 -29.59
N ARG A 459 30.59 -4.62 -29.06
CA ARG A 459 30.62 -4.39 -27.62
C ARG A 459 29.22 -4.46 -27.05
N TYR A 460 29.08 -5.19 -25.96
CA TYR A 460 27.82 -5.31 -25.25
C TYR A 460 27.52 -4.07 -24.40
N HIS A 461 26.35 -3.52 -24.58
CA HIS A 461 25.81 -2.43 -23.76
C HIS A 461 24.61 -2.93 -22.96
N GLU A 462 24.66 -2.76 -21.63
CA GLU A 462 23.49 -2.97 -20.80
C GLU A 462 22.37 -2.01 -21.19
N GLY A 463 21.14 -2.52 -21.23
CA GLY A 463 19.98 -1.70 -21.44
C GLY A 463 19.83 -0.66 -20.31
N ALA A 464 19.60 0.62 -20.62
CA ALA A 464 19.28 1.60 -19.60
C ALA A 464 17.85 1.41 -19.09
N ALA A 465 17.65 1.84 -17.86
CA ALA A 465 16.35 1.81 -17.23
C ALA A 465 15.35 2.73 -17.96
N THR A 466 15.76 3.92 -18.38
CA THR A 466 14.92 4.89 -19.07
C THR A 466 15.63 5.50 -20.28
N LEU A 467 14.85 6.02 -21.23
CA LEU A 467 15.41 6.72 -22.40
C LEU A 467 16.03 8.06 -22.02
N ILE A 468 15.53 8.70 -20.96
CA ILE A 468 15.99 10.02 -20.50
C ILE A 468 17.39 9.93 -19.90
N SER A 469 17.65 8.93 -19.05
CA SER A 469 18.98 8.71 -18.48
C SER A 469 20.06 8.39 -19.52
N ARG A 470 19.66 8.08 -20.75
CA ARG A 470 20.55 7.84 -21.89
C ARG A 470 20.67 9.02 -22.84
N SER A 471 19.84 10.05 -22.70
CA SER A 471 19.92 11.17 -23.63
C SER A 471 21.16 12.01 -23.31
N SER A 472 21.93 12.31 -24.35
CA SER A 472 23.09 13.21 -24.26
C SER A 472 22.71 14.68 -24.49
N SER A 473 21.50 14.93 -24.98
CA SER A 473 20.93 16.26 -25.19
C SER A 473 19.42 16.18 -25.35
N GLU A 474 18.73 17.31 -25.31
CA GLU A 474 17.28 17.43 -25.53
C GLU A 474 16.81 16.84 -26.86
N THR A 475 17.69 16.77 -27.85
CA THR A 475 17.37 16.32 -29.20
C THR A 475 17.93 14.95 -29.55
N GLN A 476 18.78 14.38 -28.70
CA GLN A 476 19.43 13.08 -28.95
C GLN A 476 18.96 12.04 -27.92
N VAL A 477 17.84 11.43 -28.21
CA VAL A 477 17.42 10.22 -27.50
C VAL A 477 17.99 9.02 -28.23
N LEU A 478 18.77 8.19 -27.53
CA LEU A 478 19.31 6.96 -28.11
C LEU A 478 18.17 6.04 -28.52
N LYS A 479 18.18 5.61 -29.80
CA LYS A 479 17.24 4.61 -30.28
C LYS A 479 17.49 3.29 -29.51
N ARG A 480 16.43 2.69 -29.01
CA ARG A 480 16.42 1.31 -28.48
C ARG A 480 16.69 0.30 -29.60
#